data_27134f35c5d5111dc57986f08e2ee95e
#
_entry.id   27134f35c5d5111dc57986f08e2ee95e
#
_cell.length_a   1.000
_cell.length_b   1.000
_cell.length_c   1.000
_cell.angle_alpha   90.00
_cell.angle_beta   90.00
_cell.angle_gamma   90.00
#
_symmetry.space_group_name_H-M   'P 1'
#
loop_
_entity.id
_entity.type
_entity.pdbx_description
1 polymer ?
#
loop_
_entity_poly.entity_id
_entity_poly.type
_entity_poly.pdbx_seq_one_letter_code
_entity_poly.pdbx_strand_id
1 'polypeptide(L)' 'MKIELAKTEVIHFIGIGGIGMSGLSLIMKGKGFKVQGSDLSLNKNIERLKKEKIKVFIGQKK' A
#
# COMPACT_ATOMS: atom_id res chain seq x y z
N MET A 1 -4.05 -8.10 8.18
CA MET A 1 -4.28 -7.57 6.83
C MET A 1 -5.55 -6.75 6.82
N LYS A 2 -5.47 -5.58 6.26
CA LYS A 2 -6.63 -4.71 6.27
C LYS A 2 -6.62 -3.76 5.08
N ILE A 3 -7.78 -3.62 4.45
CA ILE A 3 -7.96 -2.74 3.31
C ILE A 3 -9.10 -1.79 3.64
N GLU A 4 -8.85 -0.51 3.45
CA GLU A 4 -9.88 0.49 3.69
C GLU A 4 -10.16 1.21 2.39
N LEU A 5 -11.42 1.44 2.10
CA LEU A 5 -11.83 2.17 0.91
C LEU A 5 -12.27 3.56 1.31
N ALA A 6 -11.64 4.55 0.70
CA ALA A 6 -12.01 5.92 0.96
C ALA A 6 -13.11 6.32 -0.01
N LYS A 7 -13.86 7.35 0.37
CA LYS A 7 -14.91 7.84 -0.50
C LYS A 7 -14.39 8.32 -1.83
N THR A 8 -13.13 8.74 -1.86
CA THR A 8 -12.54 9.25 -3.07
C THR A 8 -12.00 8.14 -3.95
N GLU A 9 -12.33 6.91 -3.59
CA GLU A 9 -11.90 5.77 -4.38
C GLU A 9 -10.41 5.48 -4.27
N VAL A 10 -9.80 5.91 -3.20
CA VAL A 10 -8.43 5.54 -2.92
C VAL A 10 -8.44 4.33 -2.01
N ILE A 11 -7.74 3.29 -2.40
CA ILE A 11 -7.65 2.09 -1.57
C ILE A 11 -6.43 2.23 -0.69
N HIS A 12 -6.64 2.14 0.62
CA HIS A 12 -5.56 2.26 1.59
C HIS A 12 -5.29 0.91 2.22
N PHE A 13 -4.05 0.44 2.09
CA PHE A 13 -3.65 -0.84 2.65
C PHE A 13 -2.87 -0.61 3.92
N ILE A 14 -3.34 -1.18 5.03
CA ILE A 14 -2.62 -1.10 6.29
C ILE A 14 -1.75 -2.35 6.37
N GLY A 15 -0.46 -2.16 6.59
CA GLY A 15 0.50 -3.24 6.55
C GLY A 15 0.90 -3.60 5.13
N ILE A 16 1.01 -2.60 4.30
CA ILE A 16 1.18 -2.80 2.86
C ILE A 16 2.47 -3.52 2.49
N GLY A 17 3.45 -3.52 3.39
CA GLY A 17 4.72 -4.19 3.12
C GLY A 17 4.69 -5.70 3.28
N GLY A 18 3.55 -6.26 3.73
CA GLY A 18 3.44 -7.70 3.84
C GLY A 18 3.45 -8.34 2.47
N ILE A 19 3.88 -9.60 2.40
CA ILE A 19 3.99 -10.28 1.13
C ILE A 19 2.68 -10.29 0.36
N GLY A 20 1.61 -10.72 0.99
CA GLY A 20 0.33 -10.76 0.32
C GLY A 20 -0.23 -9.40 0.02
N MET A 21 -0.04 -8.46 0.94
CA MET A 21 -0.59 -7.12 0.78
C MET A 21 0.12 -6.35 -0.31
N SER A 22 1.45 -6.47 -0.37
CA SER A 22 2.18 -5.74 -1.40
C SER A 22 1.80 -6.27 -2.79
N GLY A 23 1.64 -7.57 -2.93
CA GLY A 23 1.24 -8.13 -4.21
C GLY A 23 -0.14 -7.67 -4.63
N LEU A 24 -1.08 -7.68 -3.68
CA LEU A 24 -2.44 -7.26 -3.99
C LEU A 24 -2.49 -5.79 -4.37
N SER A 25 -1.71 -4.95 -3.66
CA SER A 25 -1.71 -3.53 -3.96
C SER A 25 -1.19 -3.27 -5.37
N LEU A 26 -0.21 -4.03 -5.81
CA LEU A 26 0.31 -3.86 -7.16
C LEU A 26 -0.73 -4.27 -8.20
N ILE A 27 -1.46 -5.33 -7.92
CA ILE A 27 -2.51 -5.78 -8.81
C ILE A 27 -3.59 -4.71 -8.94
N MET A 28 -4.00 -4.16 -7.80
CA MET A 28 -5.05 -3.16 -7.81
C MET A 28 -4.61 -1.90 -8.55
N LYS A 29 -3.34 -1.51 -8.34
CA LYS A 29 -2.84 -0.34 -9.05
C LYS A 29 -2.80 -0.62 -10.56
N GLY A 30 -2.42 -1.82 -10.94
CA GLY A 30 -2.39 -2.16 -12.34
C GLY A 30 -3.76 -2.14 -12.99
N LYS A 31 -4.80 -2.30 -12.18
CA LYS A 31 -6.16 -2.22 -12.70
C LYS A 31 -6.71 -0.81 -12.75
N GLY A 32 -5.90 0.16 -12.37
CA GLY A 32 -6.32 1.55 -12.48
C GLY A 32 -6.82 2.18 -11.20
N PHE A 33 -6.77 1.46 -10.09
CA PHE A 33 -7.19 2.03 -8.82
C PHE A 33 -6.11 2.92 -8.25
N LYS A 34 -6.51 3.91 -7.48
CA LYS A 34 -5.56 4.70 -6.74
C LYS A 34 -5.27 3.95 -5.46
N VAL A 35 -4.00 3.69 -5.23
CA VAL A 35 -3.57 2.84 -4.13
C VAL A 35 -2.54 3.56 -3.27
N GLN A 36 -2.66 3.39 -1.96
CA GLN A 36 -1.67 3.88 -1.03
C GLN A 36 -1.65 2.93 0.16
N GLY A 37 -0.74 3.14 1.07
CA GLY A 37 -0.72 2.29 2.24
C GLY A 37 0.22 2.78 3.31
N SER A 38 0.29 2.02 4.40
CA SER A 38 1.16 2.34 5.51
C SER A 38 1.77 1.06 6.05
N ASP A 39 2.91 1.22 6.73
CA ASP A 39 3.57 0.11 7.40
C ASP A 39 4.42 0.67 8.50
N LEU A 40 4.89 -0.21 9.38
CA LEU A 40 5.68 0.22 10.51
C LEU A 40 7.13 0.47 10.17
N SER A 41 7.65 -0.24 9.19
CA SER A 41 9.04 -0.06 8.82
C SER A 41 9.25 -0.37 7.36
N LEU A 42 10.35 0.17 6.84
CA LEU A 42 10.69 -0.03 5.44
C LEU A 42 11.21 -1.44 5.22
N ASN A 43 10.88 -2.02 4.09
CA ASN A 43 11.44 -3.30 3.69
C ASN A 43 11.47 -3.36 2.16
N LYS A 44 11.94 -4.49 1.63
CA LYS A 44 12.08 -4.61 0.19
C LYS A 44 10.77 -4.51 -0.56
N ASN A 45 9.72 -5.05 0.02
CA ASN A 45 8.42 -4.97 -0.63
C ASN A 45 7.97 -3.53 -0.76
N ILE A 46 8.21 -2.74 0.29
CA ILE A 46 7.82 -1.34 0.25
C ILE A 46 8.65 -0.57 -0.76
N GLU A 47 9.94 -0.89 -0.86
CA GLU A 47 10.76 -0.23 -1.85
C GLU A 47 10.26 -0.49 -3.26
N ARG A 48 9.80 -1.72 -3.50
CA ARG A 48 9.23 -2.03 -4.79
C ARG A 48 7.96 -1.23 -5.05
N LEU A 49 7.12 -1.10 -4.02
CA LEU A 49 5.88 -0.34 -4.15
C LEU A 49 6.17 1.12 -4.49
N LYS A 50 7.19 1.67 -3.86
CA LYS A 50 7.54 3.06 -4.13
C LYS A 50 8.03 3.24 -5.56
N LYS A 51 8.73 2.26 -6.09
CA LYS A 51 9.16 2.34 -7.47
C LYS A 51 7.98 2.33 -8.42
N GLU A 52 6.89 1.71 -8.00
CA GLU A 52 5.68 1.68 -8.81
C GLU A 52 4.79 2.87 -8.51
N LYS A 53 5.33 3.85 -7.79
CA LYS A 53 4.64 5.11 -7.51
C LYS A 53 3.43 4.95 -6.60
N ILE A 54 3.50 3.98 -5.71
CA ILE A 54 2.51 3.82 -4.67
C ILE A 54 3.01 4.57 -3.45
N LYS A 55 2.18 5.47 -2.92
CA LYS A 55 2.55 6.23 -1.75
C LYS A 55 2.47 5.36 -0.51
N VAL A 56 3.53 5.32 0.26
CA VAL A 56 3.58 4.51 1.48
C VAL A 56 4.02 5.39 2.64
N PHE A 57 3.23 5.37 3.71
CA PHE A 57 3.53 6.10 4.93
C PHE A 57 4.20 5.14 5.90
N ILE A 58 5.39 5.48 6.34
CA ILE A 58 6.20 4.60 7.21
C ILE A 58 6.19 5.13 8.63
N GLY A 59 6.10 4.19 9.60
CA GLY A 59 6.22 4.57 11.02
C GLY A 59 5.04 5.31 11.55
N GLN A 60 3.87 5.11 10.99
CA GLN A 60 2.67 5.77 11.46
C GLN A 60 2.33 5.31 12.85
N LYS A 61 2.18 6.20 13.74
CA LYS A 61 1.73 5.86 15.05
C LYS A 61 0.70 6.79 15.44
N LYS A 62 -0.08 6.38 16.24
CA LYS A 62 -1.13 7.20 16.57
C LYS A 62 -1.08 7.78 17.76
#